data_f2f8de947153fd595efa37a604355495
#
_entry.id   f2f8de947153fd595efa37a604355495
#
_cell.length_a   1.000
_cell.length_b   1.000
_cell.length_c   1.000
_cell.angle_alpha   90.00
_cell.angle_beta   90.00
_cell.angle_gamma   90.00
#
_symmetry.space_group_name_H-M   'P 1'
#
loop_
_entity.id
_entity.type
_entity.pdbx_description
1 polymer ?
#
loop_
_entity_poly.entity_id
_entity_poly.type
_entity_poly.pdbx_seq_one_letter_code
_entity_poly.pdbx_strand_id
1 'polypeptide(L)'
;MRVYPLGDKLFDNIRSKLREIDKHLPQKVLADKAAPTGLLIILGDGREDNIVVPLICHHLNGNKTAAILKPTSTRYGAIQTLKTIVKNYKAIAFILDQENDELPSLSETVMRKLNEIGAECEVKENLVGGRVVRYECILGDHRFRFVVVVNGLDDVGGPSHKIEDHLVRLAGVAVRGDSKDAWNGLGDVGRLEVFRKIYADKDVAAEVFSQHFEGLGLLDR
;
A
#
# COMPACT_ATOMS: atom_id res chain seq x y z
N MET A 1 -12.09 -4.95 -3.46
CA MET A 1 -12.30 -3.97 -2.36
C MET A 1 -12.40 -2.57 -2.96
N ARG A 2 -13.39 -1.77 -2.57
CA ARG A 2 -13.44 -0.34 -2.95
C ARG A 2 -12.66 0.49 -1.93
N VAL A 3 -12.18 1.65 -2.31
CA VAL A 3 -11.38 2.51 -1.43
C VAL A 3 -12.05 3.87 -1.20
N TYR A 4 -11.90 4.40 0.00
CA TYR A 4 -12.37 5.73 0.37
C TYR A 4 -11.20 6.57 0.87
N PRO A 5 -10.66 7.48 0.02
CA PRO A 5 -9.56 8.36 0.42
C PRO A 5 -10.01 9.36 1.48
N LEU A 6 -9.24 9.46 2.58
CA LEU A 6 -9.46 10.42 3.65
C LEU A 6 -8.86 11.78 3.28
N GLY A 7 -9.71 12.75 3.02
CA GLY A 7 -9.35 14.12 2.63
C GLY A 7 -9.50 14.39 1.13
N ASP A 8 -10.07 15.55 0.83
CA ASP A 8 -10.49 15.95 -0.53
C ASP A 8 -9.32 15.94 -1.53
N LYS A 9 -8.17 16.45 -1.13
CA LYS A 9 -6.98 16.51 -2.00
C LYS A 9 -6.52 15.13 -2.45
N LEU A 10 -6.53 14.14 -1.55
CA LEU A 10 -6.17 12.75 -1.88
C LEU A 10 -7.24 12.14 -2.79
N PHE A 11 -8.50 12.37 -2.47
CA PHE A 11 -9.63 11.89 -3.28
C PHE A 11 -9.56 12.41 -4.71
N ASP A 12 -9.38 13.71 -4.89
CA ASP A 12 -9.31 14.33 -6.21
C ASP A 12 -8.09 13.85 -7.00
N ASN A 13 -6.94 13.68 -6.34
CA ASN A 13 -5.73 13.15 -6.97
C ASN A 13 -5.96 11.74 -7.50
N ILE A 14 -6.44 10.82 -6.66
CA ILE A 14 -6.71 9.43 -7.06
C ILE A 14 -7.77 9.40 -8.16
N ARG A 15 -8.86 10.15 -8.00
CA ARG A 15 -9.95 10.21 -8.97
C ARG A 15 -9.48 10.69 -10.34
N SER A 16 -8.64 11.73 -10.39
CA SER A 16 -8.08 12.26 -11.64
C SER A 16 -7.24 11.20 -12.34
N LYS A 17 -6.33 10.56 -11.62
CA LYS A 17 -5.45 9.53 -12.17
C LYS A 17 -6.21 8.29 -12.66
N LEU A 18 -7.20 7.83 -11.90
CA LEU A 18 -8.05 6.73 -12.35
C LEU A 18 -8.80 7.06 -13.65
N ARG A 19 -9.24 8.31 -13.83
CA ARG A 19 -9.88 8.76 -15.09
C ARG A 19 -8.94 8.75 -16.29
N GLU A 20 -7.65 9.03 -16.09
CA GLU A 20 -6.64 8.94 -17.15
C GLU A 20 -6.46 7.49 -17.64
N ILE A 21 -6.63 6.50 -16.74
CA ILE A 21 -6.58 5.07 -17.07
C ILE A 21 -7.84 4.64 -17.83
N ASP A 22 -9.01 4.90 -17.25
CA ASP A 22 -10.34 4.67 -17.83
C ASP A 22 -11.36 5.62 -17.20
N LYS A 23 -12.19 6.28 -18.04
CA LYS A 23 -13.18 7.28 -17.59
C LYS A 23 -14.19 6.76 -16.56
N HIS A 24 -14.47 5.46 -16.56
CA HIS A 24 -15.42 4.80 -15.65
C HIS A 24 -14.74 4.16 -14.43
N LEU A 25 -13.42 4.13 -14.39
CA LEU A 25 -12.66 3.46 -13.33
C LEU A 25 -12.90 4.05 -11.94
N PRO A 26 -13.02 5.37 -11.76
CA PRO A 26 -13.33 5.92 -10.44
C PRO A 26 -14.60 5.34 -9.81
N GLN A 27 -15.65 5.10 -10.59
CA GLN A 27 -16.91 4.54 -10.09
C GLN A 27 -16.77 3.09 -9.62
N LYS A 28 -15.81 2.35 -10.18
CA LYS A 28 -15.53 0.95 -9.82
C LYS A 28 -14.62 0.85 -8.59
N VAL A 29 -13.64 1.74 -8.48
CA VAL A 29 -12.57 1.70 -7.49
C VAL A 29 -12.91 2.51 -6.25
N LEU A 30 -13.48 3.71 -6.41
CA LEU A 30 -13.77 4.60 -5.29
C LEU A 30 -15.16 4.29 -4.69
N ALA A 31 -15.24 4.39 -3.38
CA ALA A 31 -16.51 4.37 -2.66
C ALA A 31 -17.07 5.80 -2.53
N ASP A 32 -18.39 5.96 -2.70
CA ASP A 32 -19.04 7.27 -2.63
C ASP A 32 -19.16 7.80 -1.20
N LYS A 33 -19.14 6.89 -0.21
CA LYS A 33 -19.20 7.25 1.22
C LYS A 33 -18.22 6.38 1.99
N ALA A 34 -17.67 6.94 3.06
CA ALA A 34 -16.93 6.17 4.06
C ALA A 34 -17.92 5.22 4.74
N ALA A 35 -18.09 4.02 4.21
CA ALA A 35 -18.75 2.98 4.95
C ALA A 35 -17.87 2.62 6.15
N PRO A 36 -18.38 2.51 7.36
CA PRO A 36 -17.62 2.09 8.53
C PRO A 36 -17.29 0.59 8.40
N THR A 37 -16.28 0.28 7.59
CA THR A 37 -15.83 -1.11 7.39
C THR A 37 -14.82 -1.54 8.44
N GLY A 38 -14.30 -0.57 9.21
CA GLY A 38 -13.22 -0.82 10.15
C GLY A 38 -11.90 -1.20 9.48
N LEU A 39 -11.73 -0.95 8.18
CA LEU A 39 -10.50 -1.20 7.43
C LEU A 39 -9.81 0.11 7.06
N LEU A 40 -8.50 0.19 7.29
CA LEU A 40 -7.67 1.35 6.93
C LEU A 40 -6.45 0.89 6.16
N ILE A 41 -6.09 1.62 5.12
CA ILE A 41 -4.83 1.48 4.40
C ILE A 41 -4.07 2.79 4.55
N ILE A 42 -2.90 2.73 5.15
CA ILE A 42 -1.97 3.86 5.23
C ILE A 42 -0.97 3.69 4.10
N LEU A 43 -0.99 4.62 3.16
CA LEU A 43 -0.09 4.59 2.00
C LEU A 43 1.32 5.01 2.39
N GLY A 44 2.31 4.51 1.66
CA GLY A 44 3.67 5.02 1.66
C GLY A 44 3.77 6.49 1.22
N ASP A 45 4.94 7.06 1.26
CA ASP A 45 5.20 8.45 0.83
C ASP A 45 5.34 8.57 -0.71
N GLY A 46 5.56 7.46 -1.42
CA GLY A 46 5.61 7.38 -2.88
C GLY A 46 4.35 7.93 -3.56
N ARG A 47 4.50 8.59 -4.71
CA ARG A 47 3.35 9.11 -5.48
C ARG A 47 2.55 7.98 -6.12
N GLU A 48 3.22 6.92 -6.50
CA GLU A 48 2.66 5.81 -7.26
C GLU A 48 1.76 4.92 -6.39
N ASP A 49 2.00 4.86 -5.07
CA ASP A 49 1.12 4.17 -4.11
C ASP A 49 -0.33 4.66 -4.21
N ASN A 50 -0.53 5.96 -4.50
CA ASN A 50 -1.86 6.55 -4.64
C ASN A 50 -2.69 5.91 -5.76
N ILE A 51 -2.05 5.25 -6.72
CA ILE A 51 -2.72 4.62 -7.87
C ILE A 51 -2.61 3.11 -7.81
N VAL A 52 -1.43 2.58 -7.53
CA VAL A 52 -1.19 1.13 -7.48
C VAL A 52 -2.09 0.47 -6.45
N VAL A 53 -2.14 1.01 -5.22
CA VAL A 53 -2.92 0.41 -4.14
C VAL A 53 -4.42 0.39 -4.43
N PRO A 54 -5.07 1.47 -4.88
CA PRO A 54 -6.47 1.42 -5.35
C PRO A 54 -6.73 0.41 -6.47
N LEU A 55 -5.81 0.27 -7.43
CA LEU A 55 -5.95 -0.70 -8.53
C LEU A 55 -5.87 -2.15 -8.01
N ILE A 56 -4.93 -2.44 -7.09
CA ILE A 56 -4.85 -3.75 -6.45
C ILE A 56 -6.10 -4.02 -5.62
N CYS A 57 -6.57 -3.05 -4.84
CA CYS A 57 -7.82 -3.18 -4.07
C CYS A 57 -9.01 -3.54 -4.94
N HIS A 58 -9.07 -3.00 -6.17
CA HIS A 58 -10.14 -3.34 -7.13
C HIS A 58 -10.21 -4.85 -7.43
N HIS A 59 -9.08 -5.55 -7.45
CA HIS A 59 -9.02 -6.99 -7.69
C HIS A 59 -9.31 -7.85 -6.45
N LEU A 60 -9.33 -7.24 -5.25
CA LEU A 60 -9.70 -7.91 -4.01
C LEU A 60 -11.25 -7.91 -3.83
N ASN A 61 -11.72 -8.53 -2.76
CA ASN A 61 -13.16 -8.67 -2.50
C ASN A 61 -13.94 -7.34 -2.63
N GLY A 62 -14.80 -7.24 -3.66
CA GLY A 62 -15.51 -6.01 -4.03
C GLY A 62 -16.60 -5.55 -3.04
N ASN A 63 -17.01 -6.41 -2.08
CA ASN A 63 -18.06 -6.10 -1.11
C ASN A 63 -17.56 -5.29 0.10
N LYS A 64 -16.27 -5.01 0.19
CA LYS A 64 -15.63 -4.29 1.29
C LYS A 64 -15.14 -2.92 0.84
N THR A 65 -15.15 -1.98 1.77
CA THR A 65 -14.57 -0.64 1.57
C THR A 65 -13.51 -0.41 2.62
N ALA A 66 -12.30 -0.02 2.20
CA ALA A 66 -11.23 0.42 3.09
C ALA A 66 -11.06 1.93 3.00
N ALA A 67 -10.87 2.61 4.13
CA ALA A 67 -10.37 3.97 4.14
C ALA A 67 -8.92 3.99 3.66
N ILE A 68 -8.52 5.03 2.91
CA ILE A 68 -7.13 5.27 2.55
C ILE A 68 -6.67 6.58 3.17
N LEU A 69 -5.56 6.52 3.88
CA LEU A 69 -4.86 7.67 4.44
C LEU A 69 -3.48 7.82 3.77
N LYS A 70 -3.19 9.02 3.27
CA LYS A 70 -1.84 9.41 2.85
C LYS A 70 -1.24 10.28 3.96
N PRO A 71 -0.21 9.82 4.67
CA PRO A 71 0.42 10.64 5.69
C PRO A 71 1.13 11.85 5.06
N THR A 72 1.11 12.98 5.75
CA THR A 72 1.88 14.18 5.41
C THR A 72 3.22 14.24 6.13
N SER A 73 3.48 13.26 6.97
CA SER A 73 4.66 13.11 7.83
C SER A 73 5.68 12.16 7.21
N THR A 74 6.82 12.02 7.88
CA THR A 74 7.89 11.07 7.52
C THR A 74 7.37 9.63 7.49
N ARG A 75 8.12 8.73 6.83
CA ARG A 75 7.84 7.30 6.61
C ARG A 75 7.13 6.60 7.79
N TYR A 76 7.60 6.78 9.01
CA TYR A 76 7.00 6.17 10.20
C TYR A 76 6.06 7.09 10.98
N GLY A 77 5.97 8.36 10.62
CA GLY A 77 5.14 9.34 11.33
C GLY A 77 3.65 9.02 11.29
N ALA A 78 3.21 8.27 10.28
CA ALA A 78 1.83 7.79 10.19
C ALA A 78 1.44 6.88 11.38
N ILE A 79 2.38 6.16 11.98
CA ILE A 79 2.12 5.31 13.15
C ILE A 79 1.69 6.18 14.35
N GLN A 80 2.22 7.40 14.47
CA GLN A 80 1.82 8.32 15.54
C GLN A 80 0.34 8.74 15.43
N THR A 81 -0.21 8.82 14.21
CA THR A 81 -1.62 9.17 14.01
C THR A 81 -2.57 8.08 14.51
N LEU A 82 -2.09 6.84 14.64
CA LEU A 82 -2.90 5.73 15.15
C LEU A 82 -3.44 6.02 16.56
N LYS A 83 -2.73 6.77 17.39
CA LYS A 83 -3.23 7.16 18.73
C LYS A 83 -4.62 7.78 18.68
N THR A 84 -4.93 8.52 17.64
CA THR A 84 -6.20 9.24 17.50
C THR A 84 -7.25 8.51 16.68
N ILE A 85 -6.84 7.72 15.70
CA ILE A 85 -7.77 7.15 14.71
C ILE A 85 -8.03 5.66 14.88
N VAL A 86 -7.15 4.91 15.57
CA VAL A 86 -7.19 3.44 15.63
C VAL A 86 -8.53 2.88 16.10
N LYS A 87 -9.21 3.56 17.03
CA LYS A 87 -10.50 3.13 17.59
C LYS A 87 -11.60 2.92 16.53
N ASN A 88 -11.45 3.53 15.34
CA ASN A 88 -12.39 3.40 14.24
C ASN A 88 -12.08 2.20 13.32
N TYR A 89 -10.95 1.52 13.54
CA TYR A 89 -10.46 0.50 12.63
C TYR A 89 -10.09 -0.79 13.37
N LYS A 90 -10.55 -1.92 12.84
CA LYS A 90 -10.23 -3.27 13.34
C LYS A 90 -9.05 -3.91 12.61
N ALA A 91 -8.74 -3.42 11.41
CA ALA A 91 -7.59 -3.88 10.63
C ALA A 91 -6.98 -2.72 9.84
N ILE A 92 -5.66 -2.62 9.87
CA ILE A 92 -4.88 -1.53 9.30
C ILE A 92 -3.74 -2.13 8.48
N ALA A 93 -3.64 -1.79 7.19
CA ALA A 93 -2.44 -2.03 6.40
C ALA A 93 -1.56 -0.78 6.39
N PHE A 94 -0.27 -0.97 6.57
CA PHE A 94 0.74 0.06 6.46
C PHE A 94 1.71 -0.31 5.35
N ILE A 95 1.71 0.48 4.28
CA ILE A 95 2.55 0.28 3.11
C ILE A 95 3.76 1.19 3.23
N LEU A 96 4.95 0.66 3.01
CA LEU A 96 6.20 1.43 3.07
C LEU A 96 7.23 0.89 2.07
N ASP A 97 8.10 1.77 1.57
CA ASP A 97 9.23 1.37 0.75
C ASP A 97 10.33 0.75 1.63
N GLN A 98 11.00 -0.30 1.13
CA GLN A 98 12.17 -0.87 1.79
C GLN A 98 13.32 0.14 1.81
N GLU A 99 13.50 0.86 0.69
CA GLU A 99 14.68 1.70 0.45
C GLU A 99 15.99 0.91 0.58
N ASN A 100 16.91 1.34 1.46
CA ASN A 100 18.19 0.69 1.68
C ASN A 100 18.21 -0.14 2.97
N ASP A 101 17.06 -0.30 3.63
CA ASP A 101 16.98 -1.03 4.90
C ASP A 101 16.87 -2.54 4.65
N GLU A 102 17.36 -3.33 5.61
CA GLU A 102 17.10 -4.76 5.65
C GLU A 102 15.69 -5.02 6.19
N LEU A 103 14.99 -6.02 5.63
CA LEU A 103 13.62 -6.36 6.04
C LEU A 103 13.45 -6.63 7.54
N PRO A 104 14.37 -7.38 8.22
CA PRO A 104 14.29 -7.55 9.67
C PRO A 104 14.36 -6.22 10.43
N SER A 105 15.27 -5.33 10.05
CA SER A 105 15.43 -4.01 10.67
C SER A 105 14.19 -3.12 10.51
N LEU A 106 13.50 -3.22 9.35
CA LEU A 106 12.21 -2.55 9.14
C LEU A 106 11.14 -3.03 10.12
N SER A 107 11.01 -4.35 10.27
CA SER A 107 10.04 -4.95 11.18
C SER A 107 10.30 -4.57 12.63
N GLU A 108 11.56 -4.57 13.06
CA GLU A 108 11.97 -4.10 14.39
C GLU A 108 11.64 -2.62 14.60
N THR A 109 11.89 -1.78 13.59
CA THR A 109 11.58 -0.34 13.65
C THR A 109 10.09 -0.10 13.74
N VAL A 110 9.27 -0.80 12.96
CA VAL A 110 7.81 -0.70 13.04
C VAL A 110 7.32 -1.13 14.42
N MET A 111 7.80 -2.25 14.94
CA MET A 111 7.44 -2.74 16.27
C MET A 111 7.80 -1.71 17.35
N ARG A 112 9.00 -1.17 17.30
CA ARG A 112 9.43 -0.12 18.23
C ARG A 112 8.52 1.12 18.15
N LYS A 113 8.12 1.54 16.93
CA LYS A 113 7.22 2.68 16.74
C LYS A 113 5.80 2.41 17.26
N LEU A 114 5.30 1.20 17.14
CA LEU A 114 4.04 0.77 17.74
C LEU A 114 4.13 0.81 19.27
N ASN A 115 5.23 0.32 19.86
CA ASN A 115 5.45 0.38 21.29
C ASN A 115 5.56 1.84 21.81
N GLU A 116 6.21 2.74 21.06
CA GLU A 116 6.31 4.19 21.39
C GLU A 116 4.94 4.86 21.48
N ILE A 117 3.94 4.37 20.77
CA ILE A 117 2.55 4.86 20.89
C ILE A 117 1.75 4.17 21.99
N GLY A 118 2.34 3.20 22.67
CA GLY A 118 1.70 2.44 23.75
C GLY A 118 0.91 1.24 23.24
N ALA A 119 1.13 0.80 21.99
CA ALA A 119 0.53 -0.43 21.48
C ALA A 119 1.35 -1.64 21.88
N GLU A 120 0.69 -2.67 22.40
CA GLU A 120 1.27 -3.99 22.64
C GLU A 120 0.95 -4.87 21.44
N CYS A 121 1.98 -5.32 20.73
CA CYS A 121 1.80 -6.07 19.48
C CYS A 121 2.57 -7.39 19.52
N GLU A 122 1.97 -8.43 18.92
CA GLU A 122 2.56 -9.73 18.73
C GLU A 122 2.59 -10.08 17.23
N VAL A 123 3.74 -10.55 16.74
CA VAL A 123 3.86 -11.05 15.35
C VAL A 123 3.07 -12.36 15.24
N LYS A 124 2.17 -12.45 14.28
CA LYS A 124 1.39 -13.66 13.99
C LYS A 124 1.81 -14.35 12.70
N GLU A 125 2.15 -13.58 11.67
CA GLU A 125 2.55 -14.14 10.39
C GLU A 125 3.69 -13.31 9.80
N ASN A 126 4.60 -13.99 9.11
CA ASN A 126 5.67 -13.40 8.33
C ASN A 126 5.68 -14.09 6.96
N LEU A 127 5.25 -13.41 5.93
CA LEU A 127 4.96 -13.94 4.61
C LEU A 127 5.78 -13.23 3.54
N VAL A 128 5.82 -13.82 2.34
CA VAL A 128 6.47 -13.23 1.15
C VAL A 128 7.92 -12.80 1.46
N GLY A 129 8.71 -13.70 2.04
CA GLY A 129 10.13 -13.44 2.33
C GLY A 129 10.38 -12.29 3.33
N GLY A 130 9.44 -12.01 4.23
CA GLY A 130 9.55 -10.91 5.19
C GLY A 130 8.93 -9.59 4.73
N ARG A 131 8.37 -9.54 3.51
CA ARG A 131 7.75 -8.32 2.95
C ARG A 131 6.32 -8.08 3.42
N VAL A 132 5.69 -9.08 4.02
CA VAL A 132 4.37 -8.96 4.66
C VAL A 132 4.47 -9.49 6.08
N VAL A 133 4.20 -8.62 7.05
CA VAL A 133 4.20 -9.00 8.47
C VAL A 133 2.86 -8.60 9.09
N ARG A 134 2.18 -9.59 9.69
CA ARG A 134 0.93 -9.38 10.42
C ARG A 134 1.18 -9.38 11.93
N TYR A 135 0.66 -8.36 12.57
CA TYR A 135 0.64 -8.20 14.01
C TYR A 135 -0.79 -8.22 14.52
N GLU A 136 -1.02 -8.80 15.69
CA GLU A 136 -2.19 -8.53 16.52
C GLU A 136 -1.79 -7.56 17.62
N CYS A 137 -2.48 -6.44 17.70
CA CYS A 137 -2.12 -5.30 18.53
C CYS A 137 -3.24 -4.90 19.48
N ILE A 138 -2.86 -4.36 20.64
CA ILE A 138 -3.76 -3.75 21.62
C ILE A 138 -3.25 -2.33 21.92
N LEU A 139 -4.11 -1.33 21.81
CA LEU A 139 -3.83 0.04 22.22
C LEU A 139 -4.93 0.52 23.18
N GLY A 140 -4.63 0.61 24.47
CA GLY A 140 -5.64 0.73 25.51
C GLY A 140 -6.58 -0.47 25.50
N ASP A 141 -7.88 -0.23 25.37
CA ASP A 141 -8.90 -1.30 25.32
C ASP A 141 -9.22 -1.76 23.88
N HIS A 142 -8.57 -1.17 22.86
CA HIS A 142 -8.87 -1.46 21.46
C HIS A 142 -7.92 -2.50 20.88
N ARG A 143 -8.50 -3.58 20.35
CA ARG A 143 -7.77 -4.63 19.61
C ARG A 143 -7.88 -4.38 18.13
N PHE A 144 -6.75 -4.49 17.43
CA PHE A 144 -6.69 -4.34 15.97
C PHE A 144 -5.60 -5.18 15.35
N ARG A 145 -5.81 -5.55 14.10
CA ARG A 145 -4.79 -6.17 13.27
C ARG A 145 -3.97 -5.07 12.60
N PHE A 146 -2.65 -5.23 12.60
CA PHE A 146 -1.74 -4.35 11.89
C PHE A 146 -0.92 -5.17 10.90
N VAL A 147 -1.02 -4.83 9.62
CA VAL A 147 -0.33 -5.53 8.53
C VAL A 147 0.65 -4.57 7.89
N VAL A 148 1.92 -4.93 7.90
CA VAL A 148 2.97 -4.19 7.19
C VAL A 148 3.15 -4.82 5.82
N VAL A 149 3.17 -3.99 4.77
CA VAL A 149 3.47 -4.38 3.39
C VAL A 149 4.66 -3.57 2.92
N VAL A 150 5.76 -4.24 2.60
CA VAL A 150 7.01 -3.59 2.21
C VAL A 150 7.15 -3.63 0.69
N ASN A 151 7.21 -2.44 0.06
CA ASN A 151 7.50 -2.28 -1.35
C ASN A 151 8.96 -2.66 -1.67
N GLY A 152 9.18 -3.11 -2.90
CA GLY A 152 10.49 -3.44 -3.45
C GLY A 152 10.63 -4.90 -3.85
N LEU A 153 11.59 -5.16 -4.73
CA LEU A 153 11.91 -6.49 -5.28
C LEU A 153 13.43 -6.70 -5.26
N ASP A 154 13.89 -7.81 -4.67
CA ASP A 154 15.33 -8.09 -4.49
C ASP A 154 16.08 -8.34 -5.81
N ASP A 155 15.36 -8.74 -6.86
CA ASP A 155 15.91 -9.05 -8.17
C ASP A 155 15.77 -7.90 -9.19
N VAL A 156 15.27 -6.74 -8.76
CA VAL A 156 15.35 -5.49 -9.52
C VAL A 156 16.62 -4.75 -9.09
N GLY A 157 17.47 -4.43 -10.05
CA GLY A 157 18.77 -3.78 -9.78
C GLY A 157 18.60 -2.40 -9.14
N GLY A 158 19.57 -2.06 -8.26
CA GLY A 158 19.62 -0.79 -7.57
C GLY A 158 19.78 -0.93 -6.06
N PRO A 159 20.27 0.10 -5.38
CA PRO A 159 20.52 0.06 -3.94
C PRO A 159 19.25 0.32 -3.10
N SER A 160 18.18 0.80 -3.71
CA SER A 160 16.98 1.26 -3.01
C SER A 160 15.75 0.60 -3.60
N HIS A 161 15.02 -0.15 -2.77
CA HIS A 161 13.85 -0.92 -3.17
C HIS A 161 12.55 -0.19 -2.84
N LYS A 162 11.70 0.01 -3.85
CA LYS A 162 10.51 0.88 -3.80
C LYS A 162 9.36 0.30 -4.62
N ILE A 163 8.23 0.99 -4.59
CA ILE A 163 7.08 0.65 -5.45
C ILE A 163 7.44 0.66 -6.95
N GLU A 164 8.39 1.50 -7.37
CA GLU A 164 8.85 1.57 -8.75
C GLU A 164 9.51 0.29 -9.25
N ASP A 165 10.10 -0.55 -8.36
CA ASP A 165 10.64 -1.87 -8.75
C ASP A 165 9.58 -2.74 -9.41
N HIS A 166 8.39 -2.78 -8.82
CA HIS A 166 7.25 -3.51 -9.35
C HIS A 166 6.77 -2.94 -10.68
N LEU A 167 6.75 -1.60 -10.79
CA LEU A 167 6.26 -0.91 -11.98
C LEU A 167 7.19 -1.10 -13.17
N VAL A 168 8.51 -0.99 -12.99
CA VAL A 168 9.47 -1.22 -14.07
C VAL A 168 9.54 -2.68 -14.49
N ARG A 169 9.35 -3.62 -13.55
CA ARG A 169 9.20 -5.05 -13.86
C ARG A 169 7.98 -5.28 -14.74
N LEU A 170 6.82 -4.74 -14.37
CA LEU A 170 5.59 -4.88 -15.15
C LEU A 170 5.70 -4.21 -16.52
N ALA A 171 6.49 -3.14 -16.64
CA ALA A 171 6.82 -2.48 -17.89
C ALA A 171 7.75 -3.31 -18.77
N GLY A 172 8.47 -4.29 -18.22
CA GLY A 172 9.50 -5.06 -18.93
C GLY A 172 10.76 -4.26 -19.22
N VAL A 173 11.07 -3.24 -18.40
CA VAL A 173 12.22 -2.35 -18.58
C VAL A 173 13.39 -2.82 -17.73
N ALA A 174 14.55 -2.95 -18.37
CA ALA A 174 15.79 -3.25 -17.65
C ALA A 174 16.24 -2.05 -16.81
N VAL A 175 16.44 -2.26 -15.52
CA VAL A 175 16.92 -1.23 -14.59
C VAL A 175 18.46 -1.20 -14.62
N ARG A 176 19.00 -0.02 -14.92
CA ARG A 176 20.42 0.27 -14.80
C ARG A 176 20.59 1.40 -13.79
N GLY A 177 20.71 1.07 -12.51
CA GLY A 177 20.75 2.05 -11.43
C GLY A 177 19.45 2.09 -10.61
N ASP A 178 18.82 3.25 -10.44
CA ASP A 178 17.62 3.42 -9.63
C ASP A 178 16.34 3.11 -10.45
N SER A 179 15.43 2.30 -9.92
CA SER A 179 14.16 1.95 -10.55
C SER A 179 13.26 3.17 -10.79
N LYS A 180 13.36 4.19 -9.93
CA LYS A 180 12.62 5.44 -10.09
C LYS A 180 13.04 6.22 -11.33
N ASP A 181 14.34 6.20 -11.67
CA ASP A 181 14.83 6.84 -12.89
C ASP A 181 14.32 6.09 -14.13
N ALA A 182 14.36 4.76 -14.10
CA ALA A 182 13.82 3.92 -15.16
C ALA A 182 12.31 4.14 -15.33
N TRP A 183 11.56 4.23 -14.24
CA TRP A 183 10.13 4.54 -14.23
C TRP A 183 9.83 5.92 -14.83
N ASN A 184 10.57 6.94 -14.41
CA ASN A 184 10.43 8.30 -14.94
C ASN A 184 10.75 8.37 -16.45
N GLY A 185 11.70 7.56 -16.90
CA GLY A 185 12.09 7.46 -18.31
C GLY A 185 10.99 6.94 -19.24
N LEU A 186 9.97 6.24 -18.71
CA LEU A 186 8.82 5.76 -19.52
C LEU A 186 7.95 6.89 -20.06
N GLY A 187 8.01 8.09 -19.49
CA GLY A 187 7.10 9.18 -19.78
C GLY A 187 5.65 8.87 -19.39
N ASP A 188 4.75 9.85 -19.60
CA ASP A 188 3.35 9.72 -19.13
C ASP A 188 2.60 8.59 -19.84
N VAL A 189 2.80 8.40 -21.14
CA VAL A 189 2.11 7.37 -21.92
C VAL A 189 2.54 5.97 -21.48
N GLY A 190 3.85 5.73 -21.32
CA GLY A 190 4.34 4.43 -20.89
C GLY A 190 3.88 4.07 -19.46
N ARG A 191 3.90 5.03 -18.55
CA ARG A 191 3.39 4.85 -17.19
C ARG A 191 1.90 4.53 -17.17
N LEU A 192 1.12 5.21 -18.00
CA LEU A 192 -0.31 4.94 -18.12
C LEU A 192 -0.61 3.53 -18.62
N GLU A 193 0.17 3.02 -19.57
CA GLU A 193 0.04 1.64 -20.06
C GLU A 193 0.33 0.60 -18.95
N VAL A 194 1.31 0.86 -18.07
CA VAL A 194 1.57 -0.01 -16.92
C VAL A 194 0.38 -0.04 -15.96
N PHE A 195 -0.20 1.11 -15.64
CA PHE A 195 -1.41 1.17 -14.80
C PHE A 195 -2.60 0.45 -15.44
N ARG A 196 -2.76 0.54 -16.77
CA ARG A 196 -3.77 -0.22 -17.52
C ARG A 196 -3.57 -1.72 -17.39
N LYS A 197 -2.32 -2.22 -17.44
CA LYS A 197 -2.01 -3.65 -17.22
C LYS A 197 -2.42 -4.08 -15.82
N ILE A 198 -2.07 -3.30 -14.77
CA ILE A 198 -2.49 -3.61 -13.38
C ILE A 198 -4.02 -3.71 -13.29
N TYR A 199 -4.74 -2.79 -13.92
CA TYR A 199 -6.21 -2.78 -13.89
C TYR A 199 -6.83 -3.94 -14.67
N ALA A 200 -6.30 -4.23 -15.87
CA ALA A 200 -6.94 -5.16 -16.81
C ALA A 200 -6.70 -6.63 -16.46
N ASP A 201 -5.56 -6.96 -15.84
CA ASP A 201 -5.15 -8.34 -15.59
C ASP A 201 -4.75 -8.56 -14.13
N LYS A 202 -5.64 -9.26 -13.42
CA LYS A 202 -5.43 -9.60 -12.01
C LYS A 202 -4.24 -10.52 -11.80
N ASP A 203 -4.05 -11.50 -12.68
CA ASP A 203 -3.03 -12.53 -12.49
C ASP A 203 -1.64 -11.95 -12.72
N VAL A 204 -1.48 -11.14 -13.77
CA VAL A 204 -0.26 -10.36 -14.02
C VAL A 204 0.03 -9.38 -12.88
N ALA A 205 -0.99 -8.69 -12.39
CA ALA A 205 -0.81 -7.81 -11.25
C ALA A 205 -0.41 -8.59 -9.98
N ALA A 206 -1.04 -9.74 -9.70
CA ALA A 206 -0.75 -10.55 -8.52
C ALA A 206 0.64 -11.19 -8.55
N GLU A 207 1.15 -11.56 -9.73
CA GLU A 207 2.51 -12.06 -9.90
C GLU A 207 3.54 -10.99 -9.49
N VAL A 208 3.36 -9.75 -9.96
CA VAL A 208 4.34 -8.67 -9.72
C VAL A 208 4.15 -8.00 -8.36
N PHE A 209 2.93 -7.89 -7.85
CA PHE A 209 2.58 -7.24 -6.58
C PHE A 209 2.14 -8.26 -5.52
N SER A 210 2.75 -9.45 -5.47
CA SER A 210 2.34 -10.55 -4.59
C SER A 210 2.20 -10.14 -3.12
N GLN A 211 3.15 -9.35 -2.58
CA GLN A 211 3.09 -8.86 -1.21
C GLN A 211 1.90 -7.93 -0.95
N HIS A 212 1.49 -7.13 -1.94
CA HIS A 212 0.33 -6.26 -1.79
C HIS A 212 -0.97 -7.07 -1.78
N PHE A 213 -1.10 -8.04 -2.70
CA PHE A 213 -2.26 -8.93 -2.75
C PHE A 213 -2.38 -9.73 -1.45
N GLU A 214 -1.28 -10.30 -0.94
CA GLU A 214 -1.28 -11.03 0.32
C GLU A 214 -1.60 -10.10 1.49
N GLY A 215 -0.86 -9.01 1.66
CA GLY A 215 -1.01 -8.13 2.82
C GLY A 215 -2.37 -7.43 2.87
N LEU A 216 -2.86 -6.90 1.75
CA LEU A 216 -4.20 -6.28 1.70
C LEU A 216 -5.32 -7.32 1.81
N GLY A 217 -5.08 -8.57 1.36
CA GLY A 217 -5.99 -9.69 1.57
C GLY A 217 -6.17 -10.08 3.03
N LEU A 218 -5.13 -9.86 3.86
CA LEU A 218 -5.20 -10.11 5.30
C LEU A 218 -6.11 -9.13 6.05
N LEU A 219 -6.42 -7.96 5.49
CA LEU A 219 -7.37 -7.02 6.12
C LEU A 219 -8.77 -7.60 6.26
N ASP A 220 -9.12 -8.56 5.44
CA ASP A 220 -10.48 -9.09 5.29
C ASP A 220 -10.67 -10.47 5.94
N ARG A 221 -9.58 -11.11 6.39
CA ARG A 221 -9.57 -12.37 7.14
C ARG A 221 -9.61 -12.08 8.64
#